data_38447cce8f7c90a93870c70536a0e2b0
#
_entry.id   38447cce8f7c90a93870c70536a0e2b0
#
_cell.length_a   1.000
_cell.length_b   1.000
_cell.length_c   1.000
_cell.angle_alpha   90.00
_cell.angle_beta   90.00
_cell.angle_gamma   90.00
#
_symmetry.space_group_name_H-M   'P 1'
#
loop_
_entity.id
_entity.type
_entity.pdbx_description
1 polymer ?
#
loop_
_entity_poly.entity_id
_entity_poly.type
_entity_poly.pdbx_seq_one_letter_code
_entity_poly.pdbx_strand_id
1 'polypeptide(L)'
;MPTLPLHAEHDLVERNRRFYDGLWRGAQLTEPQRFNTWPLVMQLITGATQRLEVAPGLRPRFPLHGTHFVDISAPALQRLQAGGANALQGHVTALPFPDATFDAVCALDIIEHVVDDDGALAELTRVAKPGAVVLLSAPLHPASWTAFDDFVGHYRRYEPEQLLAKLHAHGLALEQSAIYGMQPKSSRMLDVGMWFLTHQRRQAMWWYNRTLPLFVRFQKPLALVEGLVDTDQVDEVLLVCRRDSFCASG
;
A
#
# COMPACT_ATOMS: atom_id res chain seq x y z
N MET A 1 17.65 3.72 -15.58
CA MET A 1 18.43 3.45 -14.35
C MET A 1 19.19 2.15 -14.50
N PRO A 2 20.41 1.98 -13.94
CA PRO A 2 21.09 0.70 -13.99
C PRO A 2 20.27 -0.32 -13.20
N THR A 3 19.98 -1.46 -13.82
CA THR A 3 19.35 -2.62 -13.18
C THR A 3 20.29 -3.12 -12.08
N LEU A 4 19.78 -3.21 -10.85
CA LEU A 4 20.52 -3.84 -9.76
C LEU A 4 20.81 -5.31 -10.09
N PRO A 5 21.96 -5.86 -9.64
CA PRO A 5 22.21 -7.29 -9.76
C PRO A 5 21.14 -8.07 -8.99
N LEU A 6 20.68 -9.20 -9.53
CA LEU A 6 19.65 -10.09 -8.96
C LEU A 6 19.86 -10.41 -7.46
N HIS A 7 21.11 -10.49 -7.01
CA HIS A 7 21.43 -10.69 -5.60
C HIS A 7 21.05 -9.51 -4.71
N ALA A 8 21.21 -8.29 -5.19
CA ALA A 8 20.87 -7.07 -4.42
C ALA A 8 19.35 -6.90 -4.28
N GLU A 9 18.58 -7.31 -5.26
CA GLU A 9 17.13 -7.32 -5.22
C GLU A 9 16.61 -8.33 -4.19
N HIS A 10 17.14 -9.55 -4.22
CA HIS A 10 16.78 -10.59 -3.25
C HIS A 10 17.09 -10.17 -1.80
N ASP A 11 18.24 -9.54 -1.58
CA ASP A 11 18.65 -9.03 -0.27
C ASP A 11 17.71 -7.92 0.22
N LEU A 12 17.19 -7.07 -0.67
CA LEU A 12 16.26 -6.01 -0.33
C LEU A 12 14.88 -6.56 0.06
N VAL A 13 14.34 -7.48 -0.73
CA VAL A 13 13.06 -8.16 -0.43
C VAL A 13 13.14 -8.88 0.92
N GLU A 14 14.24 -9.58 1.18
CA GLU A 14 14.43 -10.30 2.44
C GLU A 14 14.59 -9.32 3.62
N ARG A 15 15.25 -8.18 3.44
CA ARG A 15 15.36 -7.13 4.45
C ARG A 15 14.00 -6.54 4.79
N ASN A 16 13.20 -6.21 3.78
CA ASN A 16 11.85 -5.70 3.95
C ASN A 16 10.97 -6.74 4.64
N ARG A 17 11.01 -8.00 4.20
CA ARG A 17 10.28 -9.09 4.84
C ARG A 17 10.61 -9.20 6.33
N ARG A 18 11.91 -9.20 6.70
CA ARG A 18 12.34 -9.27 8.11
C ARG A 18 11.87 -8.07 8.94
N PHE A 19 11.92 -6.88 8.35
CA PHE A 19 11.44 -5.68 9.01
C PHE A 19 9.95 -5.76 9.32
N TYR A 20 9.13 -6.08 8.30
CA TYR A 20 7.68 -6.18 8.45
C TYR A 20 7.25 -7.38 9.27
N ASP A 21 7.89 -8.54 9.15
CA ASP A 21 7.66 -9.67 10.06
C ASP A 21 7.87 -9.28 11.53
N GLY A 22 8.93 -8.53 11.79
CA GLY A 22 9.20 -8.03 13.13
C GLY A 22 8.17 -7.02 13.61
N LEU A 23 7.65 -6.16 12.74
CA LEU A 23 6.62 -5.17 13.05
C LEU A 23 5.27 -5.87 13.33
N TRP A 24 4.82 -6.70 12.38
CA TRP A 24 3.51 -7.35 12.45
C TRP A 24 3.41 -8.43 13.52
N ARG A 25 4.53 -9.03 13.92
CA ARG A 25 4.54 -9.96 15.07
C ARG A 25 4.08 -9.30 16.37
N GLY A 26 4.38 -8.01 16.54
CA GLY A 26 3.98 -7.22 17.72
C GLY A 26 2.72 -6.38 17.56
N ALA A 27 2.25 -6.15 16.34
CA ALA A 27 1.09 -5.31 16.05
C ALA A 27 -0.24 -6.05 16.23
N GLN A 28 -1.30 -5.29 16.48
CA GLN A 28 -2.68 -5.76 16.45
C GLN A 28 -3.34 -5.41 15.13
N LEU A 29 -4.25 -6.28 14.67
CA LEU A 29 -5.07 -6.02 13.51
C LEU A 29 -5.97 -4.80 13.79
N THR A 30 -5.93 -3.83 12.89
CA THR A 30 -6.78 -2.64 12.95
C THR A 30 -7.94 -2.83 11.98
N GLU A 31 -9.15 -2.72 12.48
CA GLU A 31 -10.37 -2.85 11.67
C GLU A 31 -10.43 -1.79 10.56
N PRO A 32 -10.77 -2.15 9.30
CA PRO A 32 -10.83 -1.23 8.17
C PRO A 32 -11.72 0.00 8.41
N GLN A 33 -12.83 -0.18 9.14
CA GLN A 33 -13.80 0.87 9.47
C GLN A 33 -13.21 2.05 10.26
N ARG A 34 -12.04 1.86 10.86
CA ARG A 34 -11.38 2.89 11.67
C ARG A 34 -10.64 3.92 10.81
N PHE A 35 -10.29 3.58 9.58
CA PHE A 35 -9.52 4.46 8.70
C PHE A 35 -10.42 5.47 7.97
N ASN A 36 -9.88 6.64 7.71
CA ASN A 36 -10.56 7.68 6.92
C ASN A 36 -10.81 7.30 5.46
N THR A 37 -10.13 6.25 4.98
CA THR A 37 -10.40 5.64 3.67
C THR A 37 -11.70 4.85 3.62
N TRP A 38 -12.29 4.48 4.75
CA TRP A 38 -13.44 3.58 4.79
C TRP A 38 -14.66 4.07 3.99
N PRO A 39 -15.13 5.33 4.11
CA PRO A 39 -16.25 5.80 3.32
C PRO A 39 -16.00 5.71 1.81
N LEU A 40 -14.80 6.06 1.36
CA LEU A 40 -14.38 5.95 -0.03
C LEU A 40 -14.36 4.49 -0.48
N VAL A 41 -13.70 3.62 0.29
CA VAL A 41 -13.61 2.19 0.00
C VAL A 41 -15.01 1.59 -0.18
N MET A 42 -15.95 1.86 0.74
CA MET A 42 -17.31 1.32 0.65
C MET A 42 -18.06 1.81 -0.61
N GLN A 43 -17.81 3.04 -1.03
CA GLN A 43 -18.35 3.56 -2.29
C GLN A 43 -17.74 2.83 -3.50
N LEU A 44 -16.41 2.70 -3.53
CA LEU A 44 -15.68 2.11 -4.66
C LEU A 44 -15.97 0.62 -4.85
N ILE A 45 -16.18 -0.13 -3.76
CA ILE A 45 -16.44 -1.58 -3.83
C ILE A 45 -17.93 -1.92 -3.93
N THR A 46 -18.80 -0.92 -4.08
CA THR A 46 -20.24 -1.17 -4.25
C THR A 46 -20.46 -2.04 -5.51
N GLY A 47 -21.06 -3.22 -5.33
CA GLY A 47 -21.25 -4.20 -6.40
C GLY A 47 -20.02 -5.07 -6.71
N ALA A 48 -18.85 -4.79 -6.14
CA ALA A 48 -17.66 -5.63 -6.32
C ALA A 48 -17.79 -6.92 -5.48
N THR A 49 -17.82 -8.07 -6.16
CA THR A 49 -17.93 -9.39 -5.54
C THR A 49 -16.58 -10.06 -5.32
N GLN A 50 -15.60 -9.78 -6.18
CA GLN A 50 -14.24 -10.28 -6.11
C GLN A 50 -13.30 -9.12 -5.78
N ARG A 51 -12.71 -9.13 -4.60
CA ARG A 51 -11.84 -8.06 -4.11
C ARG A 51 -10.49 -8.61 -3.72
N LEU A 52 -9.43 -7.86 -4.04
CA LEU A 52 -8.06 -8.16 -3.66
C LEU A 52 -7.44 -6.96 -2.93
N GLU A 53 -6.77 -7.22 -1.84
CA GLU A 53 -5.87 -6.25 -1.22
C GLU A 53 -4.47 -6.85 -1.09
N VAL A 54 -3.47 -6.12 -1.60
CA VAL A 54 -2.05 -6.53 -1.63
C VAL A 54 -1.28 -5.75 -0.58
N ALA A 55 -0.46 -6.46 0.19
CA ALA A 55 0.40 -5.94 1.25
C ALA A 55 -0.33 -5.12 2.34
N PRO A 56 -1.50 -5.57 2.86
CA PRO A 56 -2.24 -4.83 3.88
C PRO A 56 -1.50 -4.74 5.21
N GLY A 57 -0.53 -5.62 5.47
CA GLY A 57 0.03 -5.82 6.80
C GLY A 57 -1.08 -6.15 7.81
N LEU A 58 -1.15 -5.37 8.89
CA LEU A 58 -2.26 -5.44 9.87
C LEU A 58 -3.14 -4.18 9.86
N ARG A 59 -3.19 -3.50 8.72
CA ARG A 59 -3.99 -2.28 8.49
C ARG A 59 -4.78 -2.39 7.18
N PRO A 60 -5.59 -3.44 6.99
CA PRO A 60 -6.38 -3.60 5.78
C PRO A 60 -7.33 -2.41 5.56
N ARG A 61 -7.61 -2.09 4.32
CA ARG A 61 -8.55 -1.06 3.90
C ARG A 61 -9.87 -1.66 3.42
N PHE A 62 -9.79 -2.84 2.80
CA PHE A 62 -10.99 -3.57 2.40
C PHE A 62 -11.59 -4.38 3.56
N PRO A 63 -12.90 -4.70 3.51
CA PRO A 63 -13.53 -5.59 4.48
C PRO A 63 -12.80 -6.92 4.57
N LEU A 64 -12.60 -7.46 5.78
CA LEU A 64 -11.93 -8.75 5.97
C LEU A 64 -12.64 -9.89 5.26
N HIS A 65 -13.98 -9.91 5.36
CA HIS A 65 -14.80 -10.94 4.71
C HIS A 65 -15.07 -10.62 3.24
N GLY A 66 -14.91 -11.62 2.38
CA GLY A 66 -15.15 -11.51 0.95
C GLY A 66 -14.03 -10.75 0.19
N THR A 67 -12.86 -10.57 0.82
CA THR A 67 -11.67 -10.02 0.20
C THR A 67 -10.54 -11.04 0.27
N HIS A 68 -9.80 -11.19 -0.81
CA HIS A 68 -8.52 -11.91 -0.85
C HIS A 68 -7.41 -10.98 -0.43
N PHE A 69 -6.51 -11.45 0.42
CA PHE A 69 -5.35 -10.70 0.87
C PHE A 69 -4.07 -11.40 0.45
N VAL A 70 -3.10 -10.66 -0.04
CA VAL A 70 -1.76 -11.16 -0.35
C VAL A 70 -0.73 -10.34 0.40
N ASP A 71 0.17 -10.99 1.13
CA ASP A 71 1.25 -10.34 1.85
C ASP A 71 2.50 -11.23 1.85
N ILE A 72 3.69 -10.64 1.96
CA ILE A 72 4.94 -11.39 2.13
C ILE A 72 5.15 -11.82 3.58
N SER A 73 4.51 -11.16 4.54
CA SER A 73 4.71 -11.35 5.98
C SER A 73 3.81 -12.45 6.54
N ALA A 74 4.41 -13.58 6.92
CA ALA A 74 3.70 -14.68 7.56
C ALA A 74 2.99 -14.28 8.86
N PRO A 75 3.55 -13.44 9.77
CA PRO A 75 2.84 -12.93 10.93
C PRO A 75 1.59 -12.11 10.60
N ALA A 76 1.62 -11.29 9.52
CA ALA A 76 0.45 -10.55 9.08
C ALA A 76 -0.64 -11.50 8.59
N LEU A 77 -0.28 -12.46 7.72
CA LEU A 77 -1.22 -13.46 7.19
C LEU A 77 -1.91 -14.26 8.29
N GLN A 78 -1.16 -14.73 9.29
CA GLN A 78 -1.73 -15.47 10.42
C GLN A 78 -2.79 -14.65 11.18
N ARG A 79 -2.53 -13.34 11.37
CA ARG A 79 -3.48 -12.45 12.06
C ARG A 79 -4.71 -12.14 11.21
N LEU A 80 -4.53 -11.93 9.92
CA LEU A 80 -5.65 -11.73 8.97
C LEU A 80 -6.53 -12.97 8.92
N GLN A 81 -5.94 -14.17 8.81
CA GLN A 81 -6.65 -15.45 8.81
C GLN A 81 -7.40 -15.69 10.13
N ALA A 82 -6.78 -15.38 11.27
CA ALA A 82 -7.43 -15.44 12.57
C ALA A 82 -8.62 -14.47 12.68
N GLY A 83 -8.61 -13.36 11.93
CA GLY A 83 -9.71 -12.43 11.77
C GLY A 83 -10.78 -12.86 10.75
N GLY A 84 -10.64 -14.06 10.16
CA GLY A 84 -11.58 -14.61 9.18
C GLY A 84 -11.33 -14.17 7.73
N ALA A 85 -10.16 -13.58 7.45
CA ALA A 85 -9.80 -13.18 6.10
C ALA A 85 -9.25 -14.36 5.26
N ASN A 86 -9.47 -14.31 3.94
CA ASN A 86 -8.81 -15.20 2.99
C ASN A 86 -7.46 -14.61 2.61
N ALA A 87 -6.40 -15.01 3.30
CA ALA A 87 -5.06 -14.43 3.16
C ALA A 87 -4.04 -15.47 2.69
N LEU A 88 -3.26 -15.12 1.67
CA LEU A 88 -2.28 -15.96 1.01
C LEU A 88 -0.90 -15.29 1.01
N GLN A 89 0.15 -16.09 1.09
CA GLN A 89 1.51 -15.57 0.93
C GLN A 89 1.82 -15.37 -0.55
N GLY A 90 2.34 -14.20 -0.91
CA GLY A 90 2.72 -13.87 -2.28
C GLY A 90 3.48 -12.56 -2.36
N HIS A 91 4.05 -12.29 -3.53
CA HIS A 91 4.73 -11.06 -3.86
C HIS A 91 3.89 -10.26 -4.88
N VAL A 92 3.93 -8.93 -4.81
CA VAL A 92 3.12 -8.07 -5.69
C VAL A 92 3.49 -8.21 -7.17
N THR A 93 4.72 -8.62 -7.50
CA THR A 93 5.18 -8.88 -8.86
C THR A 93 4.85 -10.29 -9.38
N ALA A 94 4.18 -11.13 -8.56
CA ALA A 94 3.81 -12.50 -8.94
C ALA A 94 2.57 -12.92 -8.13
N LEU A 95 1.42 -12.33 -8.46
CA LEU A 95 0.17 -12.58 -7.74
C LEU A 95 -0.41 -13.96 -8.11
N PRO A 96 -0.80 -14.79 -7.13
CA PRO A 96 -1.23 -16.17 -7.37
C PRO A 96 -2.70 -16.27 -7.83
N PHE A 97 -3.09 -15.42 -8.78
CA PHE A 97 -4.45 -15.37 -9.32
C PHE A 97 -4.46 -15.32 -10.84
N PRO A 98 -5.51 -15.85 -11.50
CA PRO A 98 -5.71 -15.70 -12.93
C PRO A 98 -5.91 -14.24 -13.34
N ASP A 99 -5.75 -13.97 -14.63
CA ASP A 99 -6.05 -12.68 -15.24
C ASP A 99 -7.51 -12.30 -15.02
N ALA A 100 -7.79 -11.02 -14.96
CA ALA A 100 -9.15 -10.45 -14.91
C ALA A 100 -10.06 -11.13 -13.86
N THR A 101 -9.54 -11.35 -12.66
CA THR A 101 -10.26 -12.01 -11.56
C THR A 101 -11.05 -11.03 -10.71
N PHE A 102 -10.49 -9.84 -10.42
CA PHE A 102 -11.01 -8.95 -9.38
C PHE A 102 -11.75 -7.74 -9.93
N ASP A 103 -12.87 -7.41 -9.29
CA ASP A 103 -13.67 -6.21 -9.57
C ASP A 103 -13.07 -4.96 -8.89
N ALA A 104 -12.32 -5.17 -7.81
CA ALA A 104 -11.62 -4.12 -7.08
C ALA A 104 -10.28 -4.63 -6.53
N VAL A 105 -9.22 -3.83 -6.70
CA VAL A 105 -7.87 -4.10 -6.21
C VAL A 105 -7.40 -2.93 -5.36
N CYS A 106 -6.80 -3.20 -4.20
CA CYS A 106 -6.19 -2.20 -3.32
C CYS A 106 -4.73 -2.59 -3.07
N ALA A 107 -3.81 -1.64 -3.27
CA ALA A 107 -2.39 -1.83 -3.03
C ALA A 107 -1.78 -0.50 -2.57
N LEU A 108 -1.91 -0.21 -1.26
CA LEU A 108 -1.42 1.02 -0.67
C LEU A 108 -0.02 0.81 -0.08
N ASP A 109 0.84 1.81 -0.24
CA ASP A 109 2.18 1.86 0.35
C ASP A 109 3.01 0.61 0.01
N ILE A 110 3.04 0.20 -1.26
CA ILE A 110 3.72 -1.01 -1.70
C ILE A 110 4.64 -0.81 -2.90
N ILE A 111 4.26 -0.01 -3.91
CA ILE A 111 5.05 0.10 -5.16
C ILE A 111 6.43 0.73 -4.94
N GLU A 112 6.58 1.56 -3.93
CA GLU A 112 7.86 2.14 -3.50
C GLU A 112 8.80 1.13 -2.81
N HIS A 113 8.28 0.00 -2.35
CA HIS A 113 9.03 -1.05 -1.65
C HIS A 113 9.59 -2.12 -2.58
N VAL A 114 9.26 -2.09 -3.85
CA VAL A 114 9.72 -3.09 -4.83
C VAL A 114 10.68 -2.49 -5.84
N VAL A 115 11.67 -3.28 -6.25
CA VAL A 115 12.64 -2.87 -7.27
C VAL A 115 11.97 -2.76 -8.63
N ASP A 116 11.18 -3.79 -8.97
CA ASP A 116 10.41 -3.88 -10.21
C ASP A 116 8.96 -3.38 -9.97
N ASP A 117 8.81 -2.07 -9.89
CA ASP A 117 7.49 -1.44 -9.74
C ASP A 117 6.67 -1.51 -11.04
N ASP A 118 7.32 -1.64 -12.21
CA ASP A 118 6.63 -1.91 -13.46
C ASP A 118 5.99 -3.31 -13.45
N GLY A 119 6.73 -4.32 -13.00
CA GLY A 119 6.19 -5.67 -12.80
C GLY A 119 5.06 -5.71 -11.77
N ALA A 120 5.16 -4.92 -10.68
CA ALA A 120 4.08 -4.80 -9.71
C ALA A 120 2.81 -4.20 -10.31
N LEU A 121 2.93 -3.09 -11.05
CA LEU A 121 1.78 -2.46 -11.72
C LEU A 121 1.18 -3.37 -12.81
N ALA A 122 2.02 -4.07 -13.57
CA ALA A 122 1.58 -5.05 -14.56
C ALA A 122 0.74 -6.17 -13.92
N GLU A 123 1.19 -6.72 -12.79
CA GLU A 123 0.46 -7.77 -12.06
C GLU A 123 -0.85 -7.28 -11.45
N LEU A 124 -0.85 -6.09 -10.81
CA LEU A 124 -2.07 -5.48 -10.29
C LEU A 124 -3.10 -5.25 -11.40
N THR A 125 -2.64 -4.78 -12.56
CA THR A 125 -3.49 -4.60 -13.74
C THR A 125 -3.94 -5.94 -14.31
N ARG A 126 -3.06 -6.94 -14.42
CA ARG A 126 -3.38 -8.27 -14.96
C ARG A 126 -4.53 -8.92 -14.21
N VAL A 127 -4.47 -8.91 -12.87
CA VAL A 127 -5.49 -9.56 -12.02
C VAL A 127 -6.78 -8.78 -11.88
N ALA A 128 -6.77 -7.46 -12.10
CA ALA A 128 -7.97 -6.64 -12.13
C ALA A 128 -8.78 -6.92 -13.41
N LYS A 129 -10.10 -6.92 -13.39
CA LYS A 129 -10.96 -6.99 -14.57
C LYS A 129 -10.89 -5.69 -15.38
N PRO A 130 -11.14 -5.72 -16.70
CA PRO A 130 -11.38 -4.49 -17.47
C PRO A 130 -12.47 -3.65 -16.78
N GLY A 131 -12.21 -2.37 -16.59
CA GLY A 131 -13.08 -1.45 -15.85
C GLY A 131 -13.06 -1.59 -14.31
N ALA A 132 -12.27 -2.49 -13.75
CA ALA A 132 -12.12 -2.61 -12.29
C ALA A 132 -11.46 -1.37 -11.69
N VAL A 133 -11.85 -1.04 -10.46
CA VAL A 133 -11.18 0.00 -9.69
C VAL A 133 -9.88 -0.53 -9.09
N VAL A 134 -8.82 0.27 -9.17
CA VAL A 134 -7.52 -0.01 -8.57
C VAL A 134 -7.15 1.18 -7.66
N LEU A 135 -7.11 0.92 -6.36
CA LEU A 135 -6.75 1.90 -5.34
C LEU A 135 -5.28 1.76 -4.99
N LEU A 136 -4.51 2.81 -5.20
CA LEU A 136 -3.07 2.86 -4.97
C LEU A 136 -2.70 4.02 -4.05
N SER A 137 -1.54 3.95 -3.42
CA SER A 137 -0.86 5.13 -2.85
C SER A 137 0.63 5.10 -3.20
N ALA A 138 1.24 6.27 -3.18
CA ALA A 138 2.67 6.40 -3.42
C ALA A 138 3.24 7.66 -2.76
N PRO A 139 4.46 7.59 -2.21
CA PRO A 139 5.19 8.76 -1.72
C PRO A 139 5.72 9.57 -2.90
N LEU A 140 5.58 10.89 -2.79
CA LEU A 140 5.98 11.83 -3.84
C LEU A 140 7.31 12.53 -3.52
N HIS A 141 7.84 13.20 -4.53
CA HIS A 141 9.01 14.07 -4.48
C HIS A 141 10.27 13.36 -3.99
N PRO A 142 11.08 12.78 -4.89
CA PRO A 142 12.38 12.17 -4.54
C PRO A 142 13.31 13.08 -3.74
N ALA A 143 13.21 14.40 -3.94
CA ALA A 143 13.97 15.39 -3.17
C ALA A 143 13.56 15.47 -1.69
N SER A 144 12.37 14.95 -1.33
CA SER A 144 11.85 14.87 0.04
C SER A 144 12.24 13.57 0.76
N TRP A 145 13.22 12.82 0.24
CA TRP A 145 13.74 11.61 0.87
C TRP A 145 14.23 11.86 2.28
N THR A 146 13.89 11.00 3.21
CA THR A 146 14.22 11.12 4.63
C THR A 146 14.84 9.83 5.17
N ALA A 147 15.42 9.89 6.36
CA ALA A 147 15.88 8.70 7.08
C ALA A 147 14.74 7.69 7.37
N PHE A 148 13.49 8.12 7.35
CA PHE A 148 12.34 7.24 7.49
C PHE A 148 12.16 6.35 6.26
N ASP A 149 12.38 6.88 5.05
CA ASP A 149 12.31 6.09 3.82
C ASP A 149 13.33 4.94 3.85
N ASP A 150 14.57 5.23 4.27
CA ASP A 150 15.61 4.20 4.47
C ASP A 150 15.22 3.18 5.53
N PHE A 151 14.62 3.65 6.64
CA PHE A 151 14.26 2.83 7.79
C PHE A 151 13.15 1.82 7.47
N VAL A 152 12.12 2.24 6.72
CA VAL A 152 11.02 1.35 6.29
C VAL A 152 11.35 0.56 5.03
N GLY A 153 12.47 0.87 4.37
CA GLY A 153 12.96 0.17 3.20
C GLY A 153 12.27 0.58 1.90
N HIS A 154 11.96 1.87 1.77
CA HIS A 154 11.58 2.42 0.48
C HIS A 154 12.71 2.26 -0.51
N TYR A 155 12.36 2.03 -1.76
CA TYR A 155 13.29 1.99 -2.88
C TYR A 155 13.29 3.30 -3.65
N ARG A 156 12.13 3.98 -3.65
CA ARG A 156 11.93 5.24 -4.37
C ARG A 156 10.80 6.08 -3.78
N ARG A 157 10.80 7.33 -4.18
CA ARG A 157 9.66 8.24 -4.20
C ARG A 157 9.42 8.63 -5.64
N TYR A 158 8.25 9.11 -5.98
CA TYR A 158 7.85 9.38 -7.37
C TYR A 158 7.73 10.87 -7.63
N GLU A 159 8.24 11.32 -8.78
CA GLU A 159 7.79 12.59 -9.34
C GLU A 159 6.36 12.42 -9.84
N PRO A 160 5.44 13.39 -9.56
CA PRO A 160 4.03 13.25 -9.90
C PRO A 160 3.78 12.90 -11.37
N GLU A 161 4.45 13.59 -12.29
CA GLU A 161 4.29 13.36 -13.73
C GLU A 161 4.78 11.96 -14.16
N GLN A 162 5.90 11.50 -13.59
CA GLN A 162 6.42 10.16 -13.85
C GLN A 162 5.49 9.07 -13.32
N LEU A 163 4.88 9.28 -12.15
CA LEU A 163 3.89 8.37 -11.59
C LEU A 163 2.68 8.25 -12.52
N LEU A 164 2.13 9.38 -12.98
CA LEU A 164 1.02 9.38 -13.93
C LEU A 164 1.35 8.67 -15.24
N ALA A 165 2.53 8.97 -15.81
CA ALA A 165 2.98 8.32 -17.04
C ALA A 165 3.12 6.80 -16.86
N LYS A 166 3.63 6.37 -15.69
CA LYS A 166 3.77 4.95 -15.34
C LYS A 166 2.42 4.26 -15.20
N LEU A 167 1.46 4.87 -14.51
CA LEU A 167 0.09 4.34 -14.38
C LEU A 167 -0.56 4.16 -15.76
N HIS A 168 -0.49 5.18 -16.60
CA HIS A 168 -1.03 5.15 -17.96
C HIS A 168 -0.38 4.05 -18.82
N ALA A 169 0.96 3.89 -18.73
CA ALA A 169 1.69 2.84 -19.45
C ALA A 169 1.23 1.43 -19.09
N HIS A 170 0.70 1.25 -17.86
CA HIS A 170 0.13 -0.02 -17.40
C HIS A 170 -1.40 -0.11 -17.54
N GLY A 171 -2.04 0.79 -18.30
CA GLY A 171 -3.48 0.75 -18.54
C GLY A 171 -4.31 1.08 -17.30
N LEU A 172 -3.80 1.96 -16.45
CA LEU A 172 -4.48 2.49 -15.26
C LEU A 172 -4.81 3.97 -15.48
N ALA A 173 -6.07 4.27 -15.79
CA ALA A 173 -6.55 5.64 -15.91
C ALA A 173 -6.84 6.23 -14.53
N LEU A 174 -6.19 7.34 -14.16
CA LEU A 174 -6.47 8.05 -12.93
C LEU A 174 -7.83 8.75 -13.03
N GLU A 175 -8.75 8.42 -12.12
CA GLU A 175 -10.06 9.09 -12.00
C GLU A 175 -10.05 10.19 -10.92
N GLN A 176 -9.58 9.85 -9.73
CA GLN A 176 -9.57 10.75 -8.58
C GLN A 176 -8.30 10.56 -7.76
N SER A 177 -7.96 11.57 -6.98
CA SER A 177 -6.89 11.47 -6.00
C SER A 177 -7.17 12.28 -4.74
N ALA A 178 -6.39 12.04 -3.70
CA ALA A 178 -6.42 12.80 -2.45
C ALA A 178 -5.03 12.86 -1.81
N ILE A 179 -4.81 13.87 -0.98
CA ILE A 179 -3.65 13.88 -0.07
C ILE A 179 -3.82 12.73 0.91
N TYR A 180 -2.78 11.92 1.05
CA TYR A 180 -2.77 10.72 1.87
C TYR A 180 -1.54 10.70 2.78
N GLY A 181 -1.47 9.73 3.66
CA GLY A 181 -0.35 9.50 4.54
C GLY A 181 -0.67 9.75 6.01
N MET A 182 0.05 9.03 6.85
CA MET A 182 -0.07 9.11 8.31
C MET A 182 1.23 9.58 8.97
N GLN A 183 2.18 10.07 8.19
CA GLN A 183 3.47 10.47 8.72
C GLN A 183 3.35 11.71 9.60
N PRO A 184 3.97 11.73 10.79
CA PRO A 184 4.09 12.94 11.58
C PRO A 184 4.89 13.99 10.79
N LYS A 185 4.39 15.22 10.70
CA LYS A 185 5.11 16.34 10.06
C LYS A 185 6.41 16.71 10.79
N SER A 186 6.64 16.20 11.99
CA SER A 186 7.82 16.51 12.82
C SER A 186 8.88 15.43 12.64
N SER A 187 10.02 15.80 12.06
CA SER A 187 11.21 14.94 11.93
C SER A 187 11.66 14.38 13.30
N ARG A 188 11.61 15.17 14.36
CA ARG A 188 11.98 14.73 15.71
C ARG A 188 11.08 13.61 16.24
N MET A 189 9.79 13.65 15.95
CA MET A 189 8.87 12.56 16.34
C MET A 189 9.16 11.28 15.58
N LEU A 190 9.50 11.38 14.28
CA LEU A 190 9.92 10.26 13.47
C LEU A 190 11.22 9.65 14.01
N ASP A 191 12.24 10.47 14.30
CA ASP A 191 13.52 10.02 14.85
C ASP A 191 13.35 9.28 16.18
N VAL A 192 12.53 9.82 17.09
CA VAL A 192 12.19 9.16 18.36
C VAL A 192 11.46 7.83 18.11
N GLY A 193 10.50 7.81 17.19
CA GLY A 193 9.77 6.59 16.82
C GLY A 193 10.69 5.51 16.23
N MET A 194 11.57 5.87 15.32
CA MET A 194 12.58 4.97 14.74
C MET A 194 13.55 4.43 15.79
N TRP A 195 14.02 5.31 16.69
CA TRP A 195 14.89 4.90 17.81
C TRP A 195 14.20 3.85 18.69
N PHE A 196 12.94 4.09 19.09
CA PHE A 196 12.18 3.13 19.89
C PHE A 196 11.96 1.81 19.18
N LEU A 197 11.61 1.83 17.88
CA LEU A 197 11.42 0.62 17.08
C LEU A 197 12.72 -0.18 16.92
N THR A 198 13.86 0.50 16.92
CA THR A 198 15.19 -0.13 16.80
C THR A 198 15.66 -0.71 18.14
N HIS A 199 15.56 0.06 19.23
CA HIS A 199 16.21 -0.27 20.51
C HIS A 199 15.26 -0.86 21.56
N GLN A 200 13.96 -0.50 21.50
CA GLN A 200 12.96 -0.90 22.47
C GLN A 200 11.65 -1.36 21.80
N ARG A 201 11.78 -2.20 20.79
CA ARG A 201 10.66 -2.64 19.92
C ARG A 201 9.43 -3.08 20.72
N ARG A 202 9.59 -3.84 21.82
CA ARG A 202 8.47 -4.32 22.63
C ARG A 202 7.66 -3.17 23.23
N GLN A 203 8.32 -2.13 23.74
CA GLN A 203 7.66 -0.95 24.27
C GLN A 203 7.05 -0.10 23.16
N ALA A 204 7.78 0.08 22.05
CA ALA A 204 7.27 0.77 20.87
C ALA A 204 5.96 0.15 20.37
N MET A 205 5.91 -1.18 20.24
CA MET A 205 4.72 -1.89 19.80
C MET A 205 3.58 -1.85 20.82
N TRP A 206 3.87 -1.82 22.12
CA TRP A 206 2.85 -1.62 23.15
C TRP A 206 2.19 -0.24 23.01
N TRP A 207 2.99 0.82 22.83
CA TRP A 207 2.48 2.17 22.58
C TRP A 207 1.74 2.25 21.25
N TYR A 208 2.32 1.70 20.18
CA TYR A 208 1.68 1.65 18.86
C TYR A 208 0.27 1.06 18.93
N ASN A 209 0.10 -0.10 19.54
CA ASN A 209 -1.19 -0.77 19.65
C ASN A 209 -2.23 0.03 20.47
N ARG A 210 -1.78 0.84 21.42
CA ARG A 210 -2.69 1.68 22.23
C ARG A 210 -3.01 3.01 21.60
N THR A 211 -2.08 3.59 20.87
CA THR A 211 -2.22 4.95 20.34
C THR A 211 -2.76 4.96 18.91
N LEU A 212 -2.40 3.98 18.08
CA LEU A 212 -2.88 3.92 16.69
C LEU A 212 -4.42 3.99 16.59
N PRO A 213 -5.22 3.24 17.37
CA PRO A 213 -6.67 3.34 17.30
C PRO A 213 -7.23 4.74 17.63
N LEU A 214 -6.50 5.51 18.43
CA LEU A 214 -6.84 6.90 18.73
C LEU A 214 -6.46 7.81 17.56
N PHE A 215 -5.25 7.67 17.03
CA PHE A 215 -4.79 8.50 15.91
C PHE A 215 -5.64 8.33 14.65
N VAL A 216 -6.00 7.10 14.29
CA VAL A 216 -6.86 6.87 13.13
C VAL A 216 -8.25 7.48 13.30
N ARG A 217 -8.75 7.61 14.52
CA ARG A 217 -10.05 8.27 14.80
C ARG A 217 -10.02 9.77 14.53
N PHE A 218 -8.85 10.41 14.62
CA PHE A 218 -8.68 11.84 14.39
C PHE A 218 -8.18 12.16 12.98
N GLN A 219 -8.08 11.17 12.11
CA GLN A 219 -7.76 11.41 10.70
C GLN A 219 -8.84 12.31 10.07
N LYS A 220 -8.41 13.28 9.29
CA LYS A 220 -9.32 14.10 8.51
C LYS A 220 -9.97 13.25 7.40
N PRO A 221 -11.23 13.50 7.04
CA PRO A 221 -11.82 12.91 5.85
C PRO A 221 -10.95 13.17 4.63
N LEU A 222 -10.91 12.21 3.71
CA LEU A 222 -10.21 12.39 2.44
C LEU A 222 -10.97 13.42 1.59
N ALA A 223 -10.24 14.41 1.10
CA ALA A 223 -10.75 15.37 0.13
C ALA A 223 -10.37 14.90 -1.27
N LEU A 224 -11.26 14.14 -1.90
CA LEU A 224 -11.07 13.64 -3.26
C LEU A 224 -11.26 14.79 -4.27
N VAL A 225 -10.39 14.81 -5.27
CA VAL A 225 -10.50 15.67 -6.45
C VAL A 225 -10.47 14.81 -7.71
N GLU A 226 -11.06 15.28 -8.79
CA GLU A 226 -10.95 14.65 -10.10
C GLU A 226 -9.52 14.81 -10.63
N GLY A 227 -8.97 13.76 -11.21
CA GLY A 227 -7.58 13.72 -11.66
C GLY A 227 -6.58 13.78 -10.50
N LEU A 228 -5.43 14.40 -10.71
CA LEU A 228 -4.38 14.54 -9.71
C LEU A 228 -4.60 15.81 -8.86
N VAL A 229 -4.58 15.63 -7.54
CA VAL A 229 -4.55 16.74 -6.58
C VAL A 229 -3.31 17.61 -6.79
N ASP A 230 -3.40 18.89 -6.41
CA ASP A 230 -2.20 19.73 -6.33
C ASP A 230 -1.19 19.04 -5.39
N THR A 231 -0.04 18.67 -5.98
CA THR A 231 0.98 17.86 -5.32
C THR A 231 2.05 18.70 -4.62
N ASP A 232 2.00 20.03 -4.72
CA ASP A 232 2.96 20.90 -4.03
C ASP A 232 2.94 20.64 -2.53
N GLN A 233 4.09 20.23 -1.99
CA GLN A 233 4.28 19.88 -0.56
C GLN A 233 3.43 18.68 -0.07
N VAL A 234 2.99 17.80 -0.98
CA VAL A 234 2.30 16.56 -0.65
C VAL A 234 3.30 15.42 -0.56
N ASP A 235 3.48 14.85 0.63
CA ASP A 235 4.39 13.74 0.85
C ASP A 235 3.93 12.43 0.21
N GLU A 236 2.60 12.21 0.19
CA GLU A 236 2.00 10.94 -0.24
C GLU A 236 0.62 11.19 -0.83
N VAL A 237 0.31 10.50 -1.92
CA VAL A 237 -0.95 10.63 -2.64
C VAL A 237 -1.70 9.29 -2.66
N LEU A 238 -3.03 9.36 -2.45
CA LEU A 238 -3.96 8.28 -2.75
C LEU A 238 -4.49 8.46 -4.16
N LEU A 239 -4.54 7.39 -4.92
CA LEU A 239 -4.93 7.36 -6.32
C LEU A 239 -6.07 6.36 -6.51
N VAL A 240 -7.18 6.82 -7.05
CA VAL A 240 -8.29 5.99 -7.51
C VAL A 240 -8.16 5.86 -9.01
N CYS A 241 -7.72 4.70 -9.45
CA CYS A 241 -7.52 4.39 -10.86
C CYS A 241 -8.59 3.42 -11.36
N ARG A 242 -8.80 3.41 -12.66
CA ARG A 242 -9.61 2.40 -13.33
C ARG A 242 -8.77 1.66 -14.36
N ARG A 243 -8.86 0.33 -14.36
CA ARG A 243 -8.24 -0.45 -15.42
C ARG A 243 -8.93 -0.17 -16.76
N ASP A 244 -8.15 0.18 -17.79
CA ASP A 244 -8.67 0.43 -19.14
C ASP A 244 -9.43 -0.78 -19.68
N SER A 245 -10.57 -0.54 -20.32
CA SER A 245 -11.39 -1.58 -20.94
C SER A 245 -10.80 -2.08 -22.27
N PHE A 246 -9.82 -1.37 -22.83
CA PHE A 246 -9.28 -1.61 -24.17
C PHE A 246 -7.91 -2.30 -24.22
N CYS A 247 -7.25 -2.58 -23.10
CA CYS A 247 -6.05 -3.41 -23.08
C CYS A 247 -6.42 -4.90 -23.20
N ALA A 248 -6.95 -5.30 -24.35
CA ALA A 248 -7.02 -6.69 -24.78
C ALA A 248 -5.86 -6.92 -25.73
N SER A 249 -4.83 -7.61 -25.20
CA SER A 249 -3.85 -8.46 -25.91
C SER A 249 -3.45 -8.03 -27.32
N GLY A 250 -2.26 -7.47 -27.45
CA GLY A 250 -1.40 -7.67 -28.62
C GLY A 250 -0.49 -8.88 -28.39
#